data_32afdb52aef8c5ded958c77e5cb2c026
#
_entry.id   32afdb52aef8c5ded958c77e5cb2c026
#
_cell.length_a   1.000
_cell.length_b   1.000
_cell.length_c   1.000
_cell.angle_alpha   90.00
_cell.angle_beta   90.00
_cell.angle_gamma   90.00
#
_symmetry.space_group_name_H-M   'P 1'
#
loop_
_entity.id
_entity.type
_entity.pdbx_description
1 polymer ?
#
loop_
_entity_poly.entity_id
_entity_poly.type
_entity_poly.pdbx_seq_one_letter_code
_entity_poly.pdbx_strand_id
1 'polypeptide(L)'
;TKYGTETVTKSGTATGLAPDIAGFESSGLCCASYVSYVYYNYLPNIAGIDTSGVAKPSNPRSASSYNTAANAWVNAGTARRISFTQSSNGDNFNPSEEIPIGSLIVFKHIPTGDIAHVAVYAGYYNGIHFVTHVGNDRGPEFSTVVGMSKGDYPEAVVQVVVPQFVEESGKIEVYKKDPNGKNLSGAYFLATNTETGEEFGIGPTNSSGYACTQEDIPYGTYKIVETVFPTDYTYSGTKEWTRTVGSANDGVVTINAVNELKKGNIEVYKTAAEDGAALSGAIFTVYNTAGSKVTTIGPTNDRGYAKSADIPYGTYRVVETTFPFNYEGNGQTEWTVTINTAKGALATIDASNKLKKGHIEILKSDYESGKDLSGAEFTVYDYDGEEIAVIGPTDSKGYAKSGVITYGSY
;
A
#
# COMPACT_ATOMS: atom_id res chain seq x y z
N THR A 1 -16.18 -15.78 14.92
CA THR A 1 -17.53 -15.56 15.46
C THR A 1 -17.68 -14.09 15.83
N LYS A 2 -18.42 -13.32 15.03
CA LYS A 2 -18.67 -11.87 15.17
C LYS A 2 -19.42 -11.46 16.45
N TYR A 3 -19.81 -12.40 17.26
CA TYR A 3 -20.54 -12.16 18.49
C TYR A 3 -19.65 -12.60 19.63
N GLY A 4 -19.11 -11.61 20.34
CA GLY A 4 -18.14 -11.81 21.41
C GLY A 4 -18.54 -12.92 22.38
N THR A 5 -17.56 -13.69 22.80
CA THR A 5 -17.65 -14.61 23.93
C THR A 5 -17.78 -13.80 25.21
N GLU A 6 -18.90 -13.16 25.46
CA GLU A 6 -19.17 -12.56 26.75
C GLU A 6 -19.82 -13.57 27.67
N THR A 7 -19.33 -13.64 28.86
CA THR A 7 -19.66 -14.60 29.91
C THR A 7 -21.10 -14.41 30.33
N VAL A 8 -21.95 -15.42 30.08
CA VAL A 8 -23.27 -15.49 30.70
C VAL A 8 -23.08 -15.71 32.20
N THR A 9 -23.36 -14.70 33.00
CA THR A 9 -23.30 -14.84 34.45
C THR A 9 -24.51 -15.61 34.96
N LYS A 10 -24.36 -16.36 36.07
CA LYS A 10 -25.39 -17.19 36.68
C LYS A 10 -26.68 -16.45 37.09
N SER A 11 -26.75 -15.14 36.98
CA SER A 11 -27.90 -14.29 37.31
C SER A 11 -28.83 -14.02 36.13
N GLY A 12 -28.60 -14.58 34.96
CA GLY A 12 -29.52 -14.45 33.81
C GLY A 12 -29.56 -13.08 33.14
N THR A 13 -28.71 -12.16 33.53
CA THR A 13 -28.52 -10.87 32.86
C THR A 13 -27.26 -10.93 31.99
N ALA A 14 -27.43 -11.00 30.65
CA ALA A 14 -26.32 -10.81 29.73
C ALA A 14 -26.10 -9.33 29.52
N THR A 15 -24.90 -8.89 29.89
CA THR A 15 -24.37 -7.61 29.44
C THR A 15 -23.64 -7.83 28.13
N GLY A 16 -24.13 -7.23 27.05
CA GLY A 16 -23.41 -7.26 25.76
C GLY A 16 -24.23 -7.55 24.50
N LEU A 17 -25.40 -8.19 24.62
CA LEU A 17 -26.34 -8.39 23.49
C LEU A 17 -27.64 -7.59 23.62
N ALA A 18 -27.81 -6.81 24.68
CA ALA A 18 -28.85 -5.81 24.75
C ALA A 18 -28.22 -4.51 24.20
N PRO A 19 -28.50 -4.11 22.96
CA PRO A 19 -28.23 -2.73 22.57
C PRO A 19 -28.92 -1.83 23.57
N ASP A 20 -28.33 -0.68 23.81
CA ASP A 20 -28.95 0.39 24.57
C ASP A 20 -30.35 0.65 23.97
N ILE A 21 -31.38 0.06 24.60
CA ILE A 21 -32.74 -0.01 24.07
C ILE A 21 -33.48 1.26 24.48
N ALA A 22 -32.81 2.39 24.52
CA ALA A 22 -33.35 3.70 24.86
C ALA A 22 -34.54 4.19 23.96
N GLY A 23 -35.00 3.38 23.04
CA GLY A 23 -36.22 3.65 22.26
C GLY A 23 -37.37 2.67 22.54
N PHE A 24 -37.18 1.73 23.46
CA PHE A 24 -38.13 0.63 23.68
C PHE A 24 -39.07 0.85 24.91
N GLU A 25 -38.94 1.95 25.61
CA GLU A 25 -39.47 2.10 26.96
C GLU A 25 -40.98 2.38 27.09
N SER A 26 -41.78 2.39 26.07
CA SER A 26 -43.10 2.97 26.38
C SER A 26 -44.36 2.32 25.91
N SER A 27 -44.38 1.20 25.21
CA SER A 27 -45.68 0.61 24.90
C SER A 27 -45.64 -0.85 24.46
N GLY A 28 -45.94 -1.75 25.39
CA GLY A 28 -46.43 -3.09 25.08
C GLY A 28 -45.47 -3.92 24.22
N LEU A 29 -44.23 -4.10 24.67
CA LEU A 29 -43.29 -5.00 24.05
C LEU A 29 -43.77 -6.43 24.14
N CYS A 30 -43.86 -7.10 23.00
CA CYS A 30 -44.08 -8.53 22.95
C CYS A 30 -42.84 -9.19 22.29
N CYS A 31 -42.74 -10.50 22.46
CA CYS A 31 -41.67 -11.31 21.88
C CYS A 31 -41.46 -11.06 20.38
N ALA A 32 -42.54 -10.92 19.62
CA ALA A 32 -42.53 -10.66 18.20
C ALA A 32 -41.97 -9.25 17.87
N SER A 33 -42.29 -8.23 18.67
CA SER A 33 -41.74 -6.88 18.51
C SER A 33 -40.21 -6.87 18.74
N TYR A 34 -39.73 -7.66 19.68
CA TYR A 34 -38.30 -7.79 19.94
C TYR A 34 -37.58 -8.46 18.76
N VAL A 35 -38.07 -9.57 18.24
CA VAL A 35 -37.51 -10.21 17.04
C VAL A 35 -37.51 -9.23 15.86
N SER A 36 -38.61 -8.45 15.72
CA SER A 36 -38.71 -7.42 14.70
C SER A 36 -37.62 -6.34 14.83
N TYR A 37 -37.36 -5.91 16.07
CA TYR A 37 -36.28 -4.97 16.33
C TYR A 37 -34.91 -5.56 15.96
N VAL A 38 -34.61 -6.78 16.40
CA VAL A 38 -33.31 -7.44 16.11
C VAL A 38 -33.12 -7.56 14.60
N TYR A 39 -34.10 -8.10 13.87
CA TYR A 39 -33.93 -8.43 12.45
C TYR A 39 -34.00 -7.23 11.51
N TYR A 40 -34.83 -6.22 11.81
CA TYR A 40 -35.10 -5.12 10.88
C TYR A 40 -34.64 -3.76 11.35
N ASN A 41 -33.95 -3.72 12.49
CA ASN A 41 -33.38 -2.50 13.04
C ASN A 41 -31.92 -2.71 13.50
N TYR A 42 -31.71 -3.65 14.44
CA TYR A 42 -30.35 -3.84 15.00
C TYR A 42 -29.39 -4.43 13.97
N LEU A 43 -29.73 -5.55 13.34
CA LEU A 43 -28.86 -6.22 12.40
C LEU A 43 -28.49 -5.31 11.21
N PRO A 44 -29.42 -4.65 10.50
CA PRO A 44 -29.04 -3.82 9.36
C PRO A 44 -28.39 -2.49 9.75
N ASN A 45 -28.87 -1.82 10.80
CA ASN A 45 -28.42 -0.45 11.09
C ASN A 45 -27.20 -0.38 12.04
N ILE A 46 -26.96 -1.42 12.84
CA ILE A 46 -25.93 -1.45 13.87
C ILE A 46 -24.88 -2.52 13.54
N ALA A 47 -25.32 -3.71 13.12
CA ALA A 47 -24.40 -4.82 12.80
C ALA A 47 -23.98 -4.87 11.31
N GLY A 48 -24.57 -4.03 10.43
CA GLY A 48 -24.23 -4.00 9.00
C GLY A 48 -24.59 -5.28 8.25
N ILE A 49 -25.62 -6.01 8.71
CA ILE A 49 -26.04 -7.27 8.12
C ILE A 49 -27.28 -7.03 7.26
N ASP A 50 -27.22 -7.34 5.97
CA ASP A 50 -28.39 -7.25 5.09
C ASP A 50 -29.45 -8.29 5.47
N THR A 51 -30.60 -7.82 5.89
CA THR A 51 -31.77 -8.64 6.25
C THR A 51 -32.87 -8.62 5.20
N SER A 52 -32.61 -8.04 4.02
CA SER A 52 -33.60 -7.92 2.93
C SER A 52 -34.11 -9.26 2.44
N GLY A 53 -33.31 -10.33 2.54
CA GLY A 53 -33.70 -11.70 2.19
C GLY A 53 -34.79 -12.31 3.09
N VAL A 54 -35.05 -11.73 4.27
CA VAL A 54 -36.07 -12.18 5.20
C VAL A 54 -37.17 -11.12 5.37
N ALA A 55 -38.18 -11.23 4.54
CA ALA A 55 -39.25 -10.23 4.51
C ALA A 55 -39.95 -10.09 5.88
N LYS A 56 -40.19 -8.83 6.27
CA LYS A 56 -40.87 -8.51 7.52
C LYS A 56 -42.29 -9.14 7.56
N PRO A 57 -42.69 -9.81 8.67
CA PRO A 57 -44.02 -10.38 8.76
C PRO A 57 -45.11 -9.31 8.67
N SER A 58 -46.29 -9.69 8.18
CA SER A 58 -47.45 -8.78 8.00
C SER A 58 -47.88 -8.13 9.30
N ASN A 59 -47.77 -8.85 10.42
CA ASN A 59 -47.96 -8.30 11.76
C ASN A 59 -46.68 -8.55 12.60
N PRO A 60 -45.77 -7.58 12.68
CA PRO A 60 -44.49 -7.74 13.40
C PRO A 60 -44.67 -7.80 14.94
N ARG A 61 -45.90 -7.77 15.44
CA ARG A 61 -46.25 -7.91 16.88
C ARG A 61 -46.90 -9.25 17.17
N SER A 62 -46.92 -10.19 16.22
CA SER A 62 -47.60 -11.49 16.36
C SER A 62 -46.66 -12.66 16.14
N ALA A 63 -46.57 -13.57 17.12
CA ALA A 63 -45.78 -14.79 17.00
C ALA A 63 -46.29 -15.68 15.85
N SER A 64 -47.61 -15.76 15.63
CA SER A 64 -48.19 -16.49 14.51
C SER A 64 -47.78 -15.91 13.15
N SER A 65 -47.67 -14.58 13.05
CA SER A 65 -47.17 -13.95 11.82
C SER A 65 -45.70 -14.26 11.56
N TYR A 66 -44.85 -14.36 12.59
CA TYR A 66 -43.46 -14.84 12.45
C TYR A 66 -43.40 -16.31 12.06
N ASN A 67 -44.26 -17.16 12.59
CA ASN A 67 -44.33 -18.56 12.17
C ASN A 67 -44.70 -18.68 10.68
N THR A 68 -45.63 -17.86 10.21
CA THR A 68 -45.99 -17.79 8.78
C THR A 68 -44.86 -17.25 7.93
N ALA A 69 -44.21 -16.16 8.34
CA ALA A 69 -43.07 -15.57 7.65
C ALA A 69 -41.87 -16.55 7.57
N ALA A 70 -41.55 -17.22 8.67
CA ALA A 70 -40.48 -18.22 8.70
C ALA A 70 -40.69 -19.37 7.70
N ASN A 71 -41.96 -19.82 7.54
CA ASN A 71 -42.31 -20.77 6.51
C ASN A 71 -42.12 -20.21 5.09
N ALA A 72 -42.46 -18.95 4.86
CA ALA A 72 -42.27 -18.27 3.58
C ALA A 72 -40.78 -18.10 3.26
N TRP A 73 -39.95 -17.70 4.23
CA TRP A 73 -38.48 -17.56 4.06
C TRP A 73 -37.85 -18.90 3.65
N VAL A 74 -38.22 -20.00 4.33
CA VAL A 74 -37.72 -21.34 3.97
C VAL A 74 -38.13 -21.74 2.57
N ASN A 75 -39.40 -21.51 2.20
CA ASN A 75 -39.92 -21.83 0.87
C ASN A 75 -39.25 -20.96 -0.23
N ALA A 76 -38.87 -19.73 0.09
CA ALA A 76 -38.15 -18.84 -0.81
C ALA A 76 -36.62 -19.13 -0.90
N GLY A 77 -36.10 -20.03 -0.06
CA GLY A 77 -34.66 -20.33 0.01
C GLY A 77 -33.83 -19.26 0.75
N THR A 78 -34.51 -18.31 1.42
CA THR A 78 -33.83 -17.24 2.20
C THR A 78 -33.65 -17.60 3.67
N ALA A 79 -34.05 -18.81 4.06
CA ALA A 79 -33.79 -19.42 5.36
C ALA A 79 -33.77 -20.94 5.23
N ARG A 80 -33.20 -21.61 6.23
CA ARG A 80 -33.26 -23.07 6.36
C ARG A 80 -33.79 -23.47 7.72
N ARG A 81 -34.32 -24.71 7.84
CA ARG A 81 -34.73 -25.27 9.12
C ARG A 81 -33.66 -26.19 9.69
N ILE A 82 -33.56 -26.15 11.02
CA ILE A 82 -32.83 -27.18 11.77
C ILE A 82 -33.81 -28.17 12.34
N SER A 83 -33.63 -29.44 12.08
CA SER A 83 -34.37 -30.53 12.68
C SER A 83 -33.96 -30.68 14.15
N PHE A 84 -34.92 -31.08 14.99
CA PHE A 84 -34.67 -31.34 16.40
C PHE A 84 -35.60 -32.41 16.95
N THR A 85 -35.24 -32.96 18.08
CA THR A 85 -36.10 -33.80 18.90
C THR A 85 -36.43 -33.07 20.18
N GLN A 86 -37.67 -33.23 20.65
CA GLN A 86 -38.12 -32.66 21.92
C GLN A 86 -39.24 -33.53 22.50
N SER A 87 -39.30 -33.66 23.82
CA SER A 87 -40.41 -34.35 24.49
C SER A 87 -41.69 -33.54 24.35
N SER A 88 -42.85 -34.20 24.42
CA SER A 88 -44.18 -33.57 24.28
C SER A 88 -44.45 -32.47 25.33
N ASN A 89 -43.79 -32.53 26.47
CA ASN A 89 -43.86 -31.54 27.52
C ASN A 89 -42.83 -30.40 27.38
N GLY A 90 -42.15 -30.30 26.22
CA GLY A 90 -41.15 -29.26 25.94
C GLY A 90 -39.72 -29.51 26.49
N ASP A 91 -39.55 -30.63 27.20
CA ASP A 91 -38.22 -31.02 27.74
C ASP A 91 -37.31 -31.69 26.66
N ASN A 92 -36.06 -31.87 27.01
CA ASN A 92 -35.09 -32.62 26.20
C ASN A 92 -34.96 -32.10 24.75
N PHE A 93 -34.90 -30.78 24.60
CA PHE A 93 -34.62 -30.16 23.29
C PHE A 93 -33.22 -30.54 22.80
N ASN A 94 -33.15 -31.22 21.63
CA ASN A 94 -31.89 -31.68 21.03
C ASN A 94 -31.90 -31.42 19.52
N PRO A 95 -31.25 -30.35 19.05
CA PRO A 95 -31.14 -30.06 17.63
C PRO A 95 -30.20 -31.05 16.93
N SER A 96 -30.45 -31.34 15.63
CA SER A 96 -29.66 -32.25 14.81
C SER A 96 -28.31 -31.72 14.39
N GLU A 97 -28.10 -30.42 14.55
CA GLU A 97 -26.88 -29.68 14.25
C GLU A 97 -26.76 -28.44 15.15
N GLU A 98 -25.60 -27.79 15.14
CA GLU A 98 -25.39 -26.52 15.85
C GLU A 98 -26.37 -25.46 15.35
N ILE A 99 -27.03 -24.75 16.27
CA ILE A 99 -27.91 -23.64 15.94
C ILE A 99 -27.06 -22.36 15.89
N PRO A 100 -27.00 -21.65 14.76
CA PRO A 100 -26.33 -20.36 14.70
C PRO A 100 -27.00 -19.32 15.60
N ILE A 101 -26.23 -18.51 16.29
CA ILE A 101 -26.75 -17.36 17.06
C ILE A 101 -27.48 -16.42 16.09
N GLY A 102 -28.60 -15.86 16.55
CA GLY A 102 -29.51 -15.06 15.72
C GLY A 102 -30.60 -15.84 15.00
N SER A 103 -30.62 -17.19 15.11
CA SER A 103 -31.69 -17.98 14.56
C SER A 103 -33.04 -17.69 15.24
N LEU A 104 -34.13 -17.77 14.47
CA LEU A 104 -35.47 -17.64 14.99
C LEU A 104 -35.94 -18.97 15.60
N ILE A 105 -36.41 -18.93 16.82
CA ILE A 105 -37.09 -20.06 17.46
C ILE A 105 -38.57 -19.71 17.68
N VAL A 106 -39.43 -20.56 17.17
CA VAL A 106 -40.90 -20.40 17.33
C VAL A 106 -41.41 -21.45 18.32
N PHE A 107 -42.22 -21.01 19.25
CA PHE A 107 -42.81 -21.84 20.29
C PHE A 107 -44.33 -21.90 20.16
N LYS A 108 -44.92 -23.02 20.59
CA LYS A 108 -46.37 -23.18 20.79
C LYS A 108 -46.65 -23.40 22.26
N HIS A 109 -47.82 -22.94 22.71
CA HIS A 109 -48.35 -23.26 24.01
C HIS A 109 -48.74 -24.75 24.06
N ILE A 110 -48.23 -25.49 25.02
CA ILE A 110 -48.37 -26.95 25.08
C ILE A 110 -49.83 -27.36 25.21
N PRO A 111 -50.65 -26.78 26.15
CA PRO A 111 -52.04 -27.18 26.33
C PRO A 111 -52.94 -26.94 25.12
N THR A 112 -52.76 -25.81 24.38
CA THR A 112 -53.67 -25.46 23.28
C THR A 112 -53.12 -25.78 21.91
N GLY A 113 -51.79 -25.90 21.78
CA GLY A 113 -51.09 -26.08 20.49
C GLY A 113 -50.94 -24.82 19.67
N ASP A 114 -51.45 -23.66 20.16
CA ASP A 114 -51.38 -22.39 19.46
C ASP A 114 -49.96 -21.82 19.45
N ILE A 115 -49.56 -21.14 18.37
CA ILE A 115 -48.28 -20.41 18.31
C ILE A 115 -48.35 -19.26 19.32
N ALA A 116 -47.51 -19.35 20.34
CA ALA A 116 -47.54 -18.46 21.50
C ALA A 116 -46.37 -17.49 21.56
N HIS A 117 -45.17 -17.94 21.13
CA HIS A 117 -43.95 -17.15 21.35
C HIS A 117 -42.97 -17.26 20.19
N VAL A 118 -42.12 -16.25 20.08
CA VAL A 118 -40.92 -16.24 19.22
C VAL A 118 -39.76 -15.65 19.98
N ALA A 119 -38.58 -16.20 19.73
CA ALA A 119 -37.34 -15.78 20.36
C ALA A 119 -36.16 -15.80 19.35
N VAL A 120 -35.10 -15.10 19.68
CA VAL A 120 -33.83 -15.15 18.96
C VAL A 120 -32.88 -16.08 19.72
N TYR A 121 -32.30 -17.04 19.05
CA TYR A 121 -31.34 -17.95 19.64
C TYR A 121 -30.06 -17.20 20.06
N ALA A 122 -29.64 -17.37 21.30
CA ALA A 122 -28.56 -16.66 21.93
C ALA A 122 -27.29 -17.50 22.13
N GLY A 123 -27.36 -18.82 21.91
CA GLY A 123 -26.21 -19.72 21.97
C GLY A 123 -26.40 -20.95 22.83
N TYR A 124 -25.31 -21.75 22.91
CA TYR A 124 -25.24 -23.00 23.70
C TYR A 124 -24.10 -22.92 24.69
N TYR A 125 -24.36 -23.19 25.93
CA TYR A 125 -23.34 -23.19 27.00
C TYR A 125 -23.64 -24.27 28.06
N ASN A 126 -22.62 -25.06 28.39
CA ASN A 126 -22.71 -26.13 29.40
C ASN A 126 -23.92 -27.09 29.23
N GLY A 127 -24.22 -27.52 28.01
CA GLY A 127 -25.34 -28.43 27.75
C GLY A 127 -26.70 -27.75 27.64
N ILE A 128 -26.76 -26.41 27.67
CA ILE A 128 -28.00 -25.65 27.72
C ILE A 128 -28.10 -24.70 26.52
N HIS A 129 -29.24 -24.73 25.84
CA HIS A 129 -29.61 -23.79 24.77
C HIS A 129 -30.30 -22.56 25.34
N PHE A 130 -29.81 -21.37 24.98
CA PHE A 130 -30.34 -20.09 25.44
C PHE A 130 -31.04 -19.35 24.32
N VAL A 131 -32.05 -18.59 24.67
CA VAL A 131 -32.79 -17.67 23.82
C VAL A 131 -32.88 -16.30 24.48
N THR A 132 -32.99 -15.27 23.67
CA THR A 132 -33.35 -13.92 24.12
C THR A 132 -34.74 -13.59 23.57
N HIS A 133 -35.59 -13.07 24.42
CA HIS A 133 -36.98 -12.75 24.08
C HIS A 133 -37.52 -11.65 25.00
N VAL A 134 -38.73 -11.24 24.79
CA VAL A 134 -39.48 -10.38 25.72
C VAL A 134 -40.63 -11.17 26.29
N GLY A 135 -40.62 -11.39 27.59
CA GLY A 135 -41.72 -11.93 28.37
C GLY A 135 -42.52 -10.80 29.03
N ASN A 136 -43.72 -11.06 29.39
CA ASN A 136 -44.73 -10.19 30.03
C ASN A 136 -44.14 -8.92 30.71
N ASP A 137 -44.16 -7.78 30.01
CA ASP A 137 -43.89 -6.41 30.51
C ASP A 137 -42.55 -6.14 31.20
N ARG A 138 -41.57 -7.04 31.07
CA ARG A 138 -40.26 -6.93 31.79
C ARG A 138 -39.06 -6.52 30.91
N GLY A 139 -39.30 -6.26 29.63
CA GLY A 139 -38.20 -6.00 28.68
C GLY A 139 -37.51 -7.28 28.20
N PRO A 140 -36.42 -7.15 27.42
CA PRO A 140 -35.66 -8.29 26.93
C PRO A 140 -35.02 -9.08 28.06
N GLU A 141 -35.20 -10.42 28.00
CA GLU A 141 -34.66 -11.35 28.99
C GLU A 141 -34.01 -12.56 28.31
N PHE A 142 -33.14 -13.24 29.05
CA PHE A 142 -32.59 -14.52 28.68
C PHE A 142 -33.36 -15.65 29.34
N SER A 143 -33.70 -16.64 28.53
CA SER A 143 -34.30 -17.88 29.01
C SER A 143 -33.59 -19.09 28.40
N THR A 144 -33.75 -20.24 28.99
CA THR A 144 -33.35 -21.48 28.34
C THR A 144 -34.49 -22.01 27.49
N VAL A 145 -34.17 -22.66 26.36
CA VAL A 145 -35.19 -23.28 25.49
C VAL A 145 -36.08 -24.25 26.29
N VAL A 146 -35.47 -25.05 27.17
CA VAL A 146 -36.21 -25.98 28.07
C VAL A 146 -36.91 -25.20 29.19
N GLY A 147 -36.38 -24.07 29.64
CA GLY A 147 -37.03 -23.23 30.66
C GLY A 147 -38.40 -22.70 30.22
N MET A 148 -38.59 -22.45 28.92
CA MET A 148 -39.86 -22.03 28.35
C MET A 148 -40.98 -23.05 28.59
N SER A 149 -40.65 -24.32 28.81
CA SER A 149 -41.64 -25.37 29.11
C SER A 149 -42.07 -25.43 30.57
N LYS A 150 -41.43 -24.70 31.47
CA LYS A 150 -41.57 -24.84 32.93
C LYS A 150 -42.35 -23.72 33.62
N GLY A 151 -42.79 -22.69 32.89
CA GLY A 151 -43.51 -21.57 33.46
C GLY A 151 -45.01 -21.83 33.62
N ASP A 152 -45.76 -20.83 34.08
CA ASP A 152 -47.21 -20.82 34.13
C ASP A 152 -47.85 -20.94 32.75
N TYR A 153 -47.08 -20.69 31.70
CA TYR A 153 -47.42 -20.81 30.28
C TYR A 153 -46.43 -21.74 29.58
N PRO A 154 -46.58 -23.07 29.73
CA PRO A 154 -45.60 -24.01 29.21
C PRO A 154 -45.59 -24.04 27.68
N GLU A 155 -44.42 -23.89 27.08
CA GLU A 155 -44.20 -23.78 25.64
C GLU A 155 -43.23 -24.85 25.14
N ALA A 156 -43.44 -25.33 23.92
CA ALA A 156 -42.55 -26.23 23.21
C ALA A 156 -42.13 -25.64 21.87
N VAL A 157 -40.90 -25.96 21.43
CA VAL A 157 -40.40 -25.54 20.14
C VAL A 157 -41.22 -26.14 19.01
N VAL A 158 -41.62 -25.34 18.03
CA VAL A 158 -42.28 -25.77 16.80
C VAL A 158 -41.28 -25.81 15.63
N GLN A 159 -40.44 -24.79 15.54
CA GLN A 159 -39.42 -24.76 14.51
C GLN A 159 -38.21 -23.91 14.93
N VAL A 160 -37.08 -24.32 14.42
CA VAL A 160 -35.80 -23.55 14.45
C VAL A 160 -35.50 -23.13 13.02
N VAL A 161 -35.46 -21.85 12.78
CA VAL A 161 -35.21 -21.28 11.44
C VAL A 161 -33.98 -20.41 11.46
N VAL A 162 -33.06 -20.72 10.57
CA VAL A 162 -31.82 -19.96 10.37
C VAL A 162 -32.02 -19.04 9.18
N PRO A 163 -32.25 -17.74 9.38
CA PRO A 163 -32.29 -16.79 8.27
C PRO A 163 -30.95 -16.73 7.59
N GLN A 164 -30.94 -16.69 6.27
CA GLN A 164 -29.73 -16.41 5.49
C GLN A 164 -29.63 -14.90 5.31
N PHE A 165 -28.93 -14.27 6.19
CA PHE A 165 -28.60 -12.85 6.04
C PHE A 165 -27.49 -12.73 5.02
N VAL A 166 -27.67 -11.83 4.06
CA VAL A 166 -26.60 -11.46 3.12
C VAL A 166 -25.69 -10.49 3.88
N GLU A 167 -24.43 -10.87 4.03
CA GLU A 167 -23.45 -9.90 4.51
C GLU A 167 -23.23 -8.87 3.39
N GLU A 168 -23.50 -7.59 3.69
CA GLU A 168 -23.17 -6.51 2.77
C GLU A 168 -21.65 -6.47 2.59
N SER A 169 -21.23 -6.46 1.34
CA SER A 169 -19.82 -6.51 0.97
C SER A 169 -19.51 -5.55 -0.16
N GLY A 170 -18.24 -5.22 -0.32
CA GLY A 170 -17.79 -4.30 -1.34
C GLY A 170 -16.31 -4.47 -1.64
N LYS A 171 -15.68 -3.43 -2.21
CA LYS A 171 -14.30 -3.48 -2.69
C LYS A 171 -13.50 -2.26 -2.30
N ILE A 172 -12.19 -2.46 -2.17
CA ILE A 172 -11.22 -1.37 -2.13
C ILE A 172 -10.43 -1.39 -3.42
N GLU A 173 -10.44 -0.28 -4.13
CA GLU A 173 -9.68 -0.05 -5.36
C GLU A 173 -8.50 0.87 -5.10
N VAL A 174 -7.39 0.61 -5.78
CA VAL A 174 -6.18 1.42 -5.69
C VAL A 174 -5.75 1.86 -7.09
N TYR A 175 -5.44 3.14 -7.23
CA TYR A 175 -4.76 3.71 -8.38
C TYR A 175 -3.39 4.22 -7.96
N LYS A 176 -2.34 3.62 -8.52
CA LYS A 176 -0.94 3.87 -8.17
C LYS A 176 -0.23 4.67 -9.25
N LYS A 177 0.33 5.83 -8.87
CA LYS A 177 1.03 6.75 -9.81
C LYS A 177 2.31 7.30 -9.20
N ASP A 178 3.16 7.87 -10.06
CA ASP A 178 4.24 8.76 -9.62
C ASP A 178 3.74 10.23 -9.56
N PRO A 179 4.54 11.18 -9.03
CA PRO A 179 4.16 12.59 -8.96
C PRO A 179 3.90 13.25 -10.33
N ASN A 180 4.39 12.67 -11.43
CA ASN A 180 4.18 13.14 -12.79
C ASN A 180 2.93 12.51 -13.45
N GLY A 181 2.19 11.68 -12.72
CA GLY A 181 0.99 11.02 -13.20
C GLY A 181 1.22 9.72 -13.97
N LYS A 182 2.46 9.22 -14.06
CA LYS A 182 2.79 7.93 -14.65
C LYS A 182 2.23 6.80 -13.79
N ASN A 183 1.50 5.88 -14.40
CA ASN A 183 0.98 4.69 -13.74
C ASN A 183 2.12 3.76 -13.30
N LEU A 184 1.99 3.18 -12.10
CA LEU A 184 3.00 2.30 -11.51
C LEU A 184 2.43 0.90 -11.26
N SER A 185 3.08 -0.11 -11.82
CA SER A 185 2.76 -1.54 -11.59
C SER A 185 3.60 -2.15 -10.50
N GLY A 186 3.12 -3.24 -9.90
CA GLY A 186 3.86 -4.07 -8.94
C GLY A 186 3.76 -3.61 -7.49
N ALA A 187 2.88 -2.67 -7.15
CA ALA A 187 2.59 -2.32 -5.76
C ALA A 187 1.61 -3.29 -5.13
N TYR A 188 1.82 -3.61 -3.84
CA TYR A 188 0.88 -4.40 -3.03
C TYR A 188 0.45 -3.60 -1.80
N PHE A 189 -0.79 -3.84 -1.39
CA PHE A 189 -1.39 -3.23 -0.21
C PHE A 189 -2.05 -4.29 0.65
N LEU A 190 -2.14 -4.02 1.95
CA LEU A 190 -2.88 -4.81 2.91
C LEU A 190 -3.97 -3.94 3.52
N ALA A 191 -5.21 -4.39 3.45
CA ALA A 191 -6.35 -3.78 4.10
C ALA A 191 -6.71 -4.61 5.33
N THR A 192 -6.67 -4.02 6.52
CA THR A 192 -7.00 -4.65 7.79
C THR A 192 -8.29 -4.05 8.32
N ASN A 193 -9.29 -4.86 8.57
CA ASN A 193 -10.53 -4.40 9.22
C ASN A 193 -10.22 -3.96 10.65
N THR A 194 -10.61 -2.73 11.00
CA THR A 194 -10.25 -2.13 12.30
C THR A 194 -10.98 -2.73 13.50
N GLU A 195 -12.09 -3.43 13.27
CA GLU A 195 -12.91 -4.05 14.31
C GLU A 195 -12.57 -5.53 14.47
N THR A 196 -12.48 -6.27 13.35
CA THR A 196 -12.27 -7.73 13.37
C THR A 196 -10.81 -8.13 13.30
N GLY A 197 -9.92 -7.25 12.80
CA GLY A 197 -8.52 -7.57 12.51
C GLY A 197 -8.33 -8.44 11.27
N GLU A 198 -9.39 -8.72 10.51
CA GLU A 198 -9.30 -9.51 9.29
C GLU A 198 -8.54 -8.76 8.19
N GLU A 199 -7.73 -9.48 7.42
CA GLU A 199 -6.80 -8.90 6.45
C GLU A 199 -7.12 -9.32 5.02
N PHE A 200 -7.08 -8.35 4.11
CA PHE A 200 -7.34 -8.53 2.68
C PHE A 200 -6.21 -7.95 1.84
N GLY A 201 -5.63 -8.77 0.96
CA GLY A 201 -4.58 -8.35 0.04
C GLY A 201 -5.14 -7.59 -1.16
N ILE A 202 -4.41 -6.55 -1.60
CA ILE A 202 -4.72 -5.78 -2.80
C ILE A 202 -3.46 -5.71 -3.65
N GLY A 203 -3.55 -6.14 -4.89
CA GLY A 203 -2.40 -6.09 -5.80
C GLY A 203 -1.99 -7.46 -6.38
N PRO A 204 -0.90 -7.48 -7.19
CA PRO A 204 -0.10 -6.32 -7.59
C PRO A 204 -0.87 -5.33 -8.47
N THR A 205 -0.54 -4.03 -8.40
CA THR A 205 -1.05 -3.07 -9.38
C THR A 205 -0.59 -3.45 -10.79
N ASN A 206 -1.48 -3.34 -11.76
CA ASN A 206 -1.22 -3.66 -13.16
C ASN A 206 -0.53 -2.51 -13.92
N SER A 207 -0.37 -2.63 -15.25
CA SER A 207 0.25 -1.60 -16.10
C SER A 207 -0.52 -0.27 -16.13
N SER A 208 -1.81 -0.28 -15.79
CA SER A 208 -2.62 0.94 -15.61
C SER A 208 -2.52 1.53 -14.21
N GLY A 209 -1.69 0.96 -13.33
CA GLY A 209 -1.56 1.34 -11.93
C GLY A 209 -2.74 0.91 -11.06
N TYR A 210 -3.62 0.04 -11.55
CA TYR A 210 -4.84 -0.37 -10.87
C TYR A 210 -4.69 -1.72 -10.17
N ALA A 211 -5.28 -1.83 -8.99
CA ALA A 211 -5.55 -3.06 -8.27
C ALA A 211 -6.83 -2.93 -7.44
N CYS A 212 -7.45 -4.04 -7.07
CA CYS A 212 -8.56 -4.09 -6.12
C CYS A 212 -8.45 -5.31 -5.21
N THR A 213 -9.26 -5.38 -4.16
CA THR A 213 -9.45 -6.62 -3.40
C THR A 213 -9.90 -7.74 -4.34
N GLN A 214 -9.34 -8.94 -4.15
CA GLN A 214 -9.63 -10.09 -5.04
C GLN A 214 -11.06 -10.61 -4.87
N GLU A 215 -11.56 -10.52 -3.65
CA GLU A 215 -12.91 -10.89 -3.26
C GLU A 215 -13.64 -9.66 -2.72
N ASP A 216 -14.96 -9.73 -2.68
CA ASP A 216 -15.75 -8.73 -1.96
C ASP A 216 -15.46 -8.86 -0.47
N ILE A 217 -15.22 -7.74 0.19
CA ILE A 217 -14.90 -7.68 1.61
C ILE A 217 -16.09 -7.14 2.40
N PRO A 218 -16.33 -7.59 3.64
CA PRO A 218 -17.44 -7.10 4.46
C PRO A 218 -17.46 -5.58 4.58
N TYR A 219 -18.64 -4.98 4.68
CA TYR A 219 -18.75 -3.56 5.05
C TYR A 219 -18.03 -3.32 6.37
N GLY A 220 -17.30 -2.21 6.48
CA GLY A 220 -16.53 -1.90 7.67
C GLY A 220 -15.47 -0.84 7.41
N THR A 221 -14.77 -0.46 8.46
CA THR A 221 -13.64 0.48 8.37
C THR A 221 -12.34 -0.29 8.27
N TYR A 222 -11.54 0.08 7.29
CA TYR A 222 -10.27 -0.57 6.96
C TYR A 222 -9.10 0.38 7.08
N LYS A 223 -8.03 -0.10 7.69
CA LYS A 223 -6.70 0.48 7.62
C LYS A 223 -5.99 -0.15 6.42
N ILE A 224 -5.59 0.66 5.44
CA ILE A 224 -4.91 0.21 4.22
C ILE A 224 -3.47 0.68 4.25
N VAL A 225 -2.51 -0.22 4.08
CA VAL A 225 -1.07 0.07 4.11
C VAL A 225 -0.41 -0.44 2.85
N GLU A 226 0.45 0.36 2.21
CA GLU A 226 1.30 -0.10 1.12
C GLU A 226 2.44 -0.96 1.68
N THR A 227 2.48 -2.25 1.32
CA THR A 227 3.42 -3.25 1.84
C THR A 227 4.59 -3.52 0.90
N VAL A 228 4.37 -3.40 -0.42
CA VAL A 228 5.41 -3.54 -1.44
C VAL A 228 5.34 -2.37 -2.40
N PHE A 229 6.48 -1.69 -2.56
CA PHE A 229 6.61 -0.57 -3.50
C PHE A 229 6.99 -1.07 -4.90
N PRO A 230 6.55 -0.38 -5.97
CA PRO A 230 7.07 -0.61 -7.31
C PRO A 230 8.60 -0.54 -7.35
N THR A 231 9.22 -1.33 -8.22
CA THR A 231 10.68 -1.33 -8.41
C THR A 231 11.18 0.10 -8.71
N ASP A 232 12.27 0.50 -8.07
CA ASP A 232 12.90 1.82 -8.16
C ASP A 232 12.13 2.97 -7.46
N TYR A 233 10.98 2.69 -6.82
CA TYR A 233 10.16 3.67 -6.13
C TYR A 233 10.19 3.50 -4.62
N THR A 234 9.84 4.56 -3.90
CA THR A 234 9.59 4.61 -2.46
C THR A 234 8.34 5.44 -2.19
N TYR A 235 7.80 5.38 -0.98
CA TYR A 235 6.61 6.18 -0.67
C TYR A 235 6.90 7.69 -0.79
N SER A 236 5.85 8.42 -1.17
CA SER A 236 5.84 9.88 -1.16
C SER A 236 4.64 10.36 -0.36
N GLY A 237 4.90 10.93 0.80
CA GLY A 237 3.87 11.44 1.71
C GLY A 237 3.10 10.35 2.44
N THR A 238 1.93 9.94 1.93
CA THR A 238 1.02 9.00 2.59
C THR A 238 1.29 7.57 2.16
N LYS A 239 1.51 6.67 3.11
CA LYS A 239 1.64 5.22 2.90
C LYS A 239 0.54 4.40 3.58
N GLU A 240 -0.36 5.06 4.28
CA GLU A 240 -1.42 4.46 5.08
C GLU A 240 -2.72 5.28 4.93
N TRP A 241 -3.85 4.61 4.78
CA TRP A 241 -5.17 5.22 4.65
C TRP A 241 -6.16 4.51 5.56
N THR A 242 -7.12 5.27 6.10
CA THR A 242 -8.31 4.70 6.74
C THR A 242 -9.52 5.02 5.87
N ARG A 243 -10.31 3.99 5.52
CA ARG A 243 -11.50 4.12 4.68
C ARG A 243 -12.59 3.19 5.16
N THR A 244 -13.84 3.61 4.96
CA THR A 244 -15.02 2.81 5.28
C THR A 244 -15.68 2.33 3.98
N VAL A 245 -15.76 1.02 3.80
CA VAL A 245 -16.54 0.37 2.75
C VAL A 245 -17.97 0.23 3.28
N GLY A 246 -18.96 0.72 2.56
CA GLY A 246 -20.35 0.71 3.03
C GLY A 246 -21.31 1.23 1.97
N SER A 247 -22.62 1.24 2.27
CA SER A 247 -23.68 1.69 1.37
C SER A 247 -23.56 3.15 0.94
N ALA A 248 -22.94 4.00 1.77
CA ALA A 248 -22.73 5.43 1.44
C ALA A 248 -21.81 5.66 0.23
N ASN A 249 -21.04 4.64 -0.19
CA ASN A 249 -20.15 4.67 -1.35
C ASN A 249 -20.40 3.51 -2.32
N ASP A 250 -21.64 2.99 -2.34
CA ASP A 250 -22.05 1.86 -3.18
C ASP A 250 -21.16 0.62 -3.03
N GLY A 251 -20.61 0.42 -1.83
CA GLY A 251 -19.67 -0.67 -1.52
C GLY A 251 -18.28 -0.52 -2.12
N VAL A 252 -17.94 0.59 -2.80
CA VAL A 252 -16.63 0.76 -3.43
C VAL A 252 -15.87 1.96 -2.86
N VAL A 253 -14.63 1.72 -2.47
CA VAL A 253 -13.73 2.76 -1.95
C VAL A 253 -12.47 2.85 -2.81
N THR A 254 -12.11 4.04 -3.21
CA THR A 254 -10.93 4.31 -4.04
C THR A 254 -9.78 4.94 -3.23
N ILE A 255 -8.57 4.40 -3.41
CA ILE A 255 -7.31 4.96 -2.90
C ILE A 255 -6.48 5.46 -4.08
N ASN A 256 -6.05 6.72 -4.01
CA ASN A 256 -5.04 7.27 -4.90
C ASN A 256 -3.70 7.29 -4.16
N ALA A 257 -2.78 6.42 -4.55
CA ALA A 257 -1.49 6.24 -3.90
C ALA A 257 -0.35 6.76 -4.80
N VAL A 258 0.59 7.50 -4.24
CA VAL A 258 1.72 8.09 -4.96
C VAL A 258 3.03 7.58 -4.39
N ASN A 259 3.96 7.16 -5.28
CA ASN A 259 5.35 6.91 -4.94
C ASN A 259 6.28 7.78 -5.79
N GLU A 260 7.42 8.14 -5.23
CA GLU A 260 8.48 8.84 -5.94
C GLU A 260 9.66 7.91 -6.25
N LEU A 261 10.46 8.24 -7.26
CA LEU A 261 11.69 7.52 -7.56
C LEU A 261 12.65 7.60 -6.38
N LYS A 262 13.30 6.48 -6.06
CA LYS A 262 14.46 6.46 -5.18
C LYS A 262 15.55 7.38 -5.73
N LYS A 263 16.47 7.78 -4.89
CA LYS A 263 17.60 8.64 -5.26
C LYS A 263 18.92 7.92 -5.13
N GLY A 264 19.90 8.39 -5.91
CA GLY A 264 21.26 7.90 -5.88
C GLY A 264 22.23 8.94 -6.42
N ASN A 265 23.46 8.55 -6.66
CA ASN A 265 24.54 9.44 -7.01
C ASN A 265 25.36 8.94 -8.21
N ILE A 266 26.09 9.84 -8.82
CA ILE A 266 27.13 9.55 -9.79
C ILE A 266 28.44 10.08 -9.22
N GLU A 267 29.49 9.27 -9.21
CA GLU A 267 30.83 9.68 -8.84
C GLU A 267 31.79 9.60 -10.04
N VAL A 268 32.80 10.43 -10.03
CA VAL A 268 33.80 10.51 -11.07
C VAL A 268 35.19 10.42 -10.45
N TYR A 269 36.04 9.60 -11.07
CA TYR A 269 37.50 9.58 -10.87
C TYR A 269 38.17 10.10 -12.12
N LYS A 270 38.92 11.21 -11.98
CA LYS A 270 39.56 11.94 -13.08
C LYS A 270 41.05 11.76 -13.04
N THR A 271 41.66 11.28 -14.14
CA THR A 271 43.07 11.00 -14.23
C THR A 271 43.71 11.57 -15.50
N ALA A 272 45.03 11.75 -15.48
CA ALA A 272 45.85 12.01 -16.68
C ALA A 272 45.98 10.72 -17.48
N ALA A 273 45.98 10.83 -18.81
CA ALA A 273 46.13 9.69 -19.71
C ALA A 273 47.59 9.19 -19.78
N GLU A 274 48.54 10.10 -19.50
CA GLU A 274 49.97 9.86 -19.62
C GLU A 274 50.52 8.93 -18.52
N ASP A 275 50.12 9.17 -17.27
CA ASP A 275 50.70 8.54 -16.08
C ASP A 275 49.68 8.07 -15.06
N GLY A 276 48.38 8.33 -15.29
CA GLY A 276 47.32 8.01 -14.35
C GLY A 276 47.22 8.94 -13.14
N ALA A 277 47.97 10.06 -13.12
CA ALA A 277 47.90 11.01 -12.01
C ALA A 277 46.48 11.59 -11.85
N ALA A 278 46.09 11.82 -10.60
CA ALA A 278 44.78 12.42 -10.29
C ALA A 278 44.72 13.87 -10.80
N LEU A 279 43.58 14.25 -11.40
CA LEU A 279 43.38 15.58 -11.96
C LEU A 279 42.27 16.34 -11.24
N SER A 280 42.59 17.49 -10.66
CA SER A 280 41.64 18.41 -10.05
C SER A 280 41.07 19.40 -11.07
N GLY A 281 39.87 19.96 -10.75
CA GLY A 281 39.27 21.07 -11.51
C GLY A 281 38.35 20.66 -12.66
N ALA A 282 38.16 19.37 -12.93
CA ALA A 282 37.19 18.90 -13.94
C ALA A 282 35.75 19.10 -13.47
N ILE A 283 34.87 19.53 -14.37
CA ILE A 283 33.41 19.66 -14.10
C ILE A 283 32.64 18.88 -15.16
N PHE A 284 31.64 18.15 -14.69
CA PHE A 284 30.72 17.35 -15.52
C PHE A 284 29.31 17.86 -15.38
N THR A 285 28.57 17.92 -16.48
CA THR A 285 27.14 18.25 -16.49
C THR A 285 26.34 16.98 -16.75
N VAL A 286 25.33 16.73 -15.92
CA VAL A 286 24.44 15.57 -15.98
C VAL A 286 23.12 15.97 -16.63
N TYR A 287 22.72 15.24 -17.66
CA TYR A 287 21.47 15.44 -18.39
C TYR A 287 20.58 14.19 -18.26
N ASN A 288 19.26 14.40 -18.20
CA ASN A 288 18.29 13.33 -18.32
C ASN A 288 18.11 12.89 -19.79
N THR A 289 17.31 11.87 -20.02
CA THR A 289 17.02 11.34 -21.38
C THR A 289 16.29 12.33 -22.28
N ALA A 290 15.63 13.35 -21.72
CA ALA A 290 14.99 14.44 -22.46
C ALA A 290 15.98 15.57 -22.81
N GLY A 291 17.26 15.44 -22.43
CA GLY A 291 18.29 16.45 -22.67
C GLY A 291 18.28 17.63 -21.68
N SER A 292 17.46 17.60 -20.65
CA SER A 292 17.44 18.65 -19.63
C SER A 292 18.55 18.44 -18.62
N LYS A 293 19.23 19.54 -18.24
CA LYS A 293 20.24 19.52 -17.18
C LYS A 293 19.60 19.16 -15.83
N VAL A 294 20.19 18.18 -15.15
CA VAL A 294 19.75 17.71 -13.83
C VAL A 294 20.63 18.27 -12.73
N THR A 295 21.95 18.14 -12.88
CA THR A 295 22.94 18.60 -11.89
C THR A 295 24.30 18.77 -12.53
N THR A 296 25.29 19.19 -11.73
CA THR A 296 26.72 19.17 -12.08
C THR A 296 27.48 18.33 -11.06
N ILE A 297 28.59 17.75 -11.49
CA ILE A 297 29.56 17.02 -10.66
C ILE A 297 30.88 17.74 -10.74
N GLY A 298 31.48 18.04 -9.61
CA GLY A 298 32.78 18.73 -9.58
C GLY A 298 32.70 20.17 -9.04
N PRO A 299 33.83 20.89 -9.07
CA PRO A 299 35.12 20.45 -9.63
C PRO A 299 35.67 19.22 -8.90
N THR A 300 36.44 18.37 -9.64
CA THR A 300 37.19 17.28 -9.02
C THR A 300 38.25 17.86 -8.07
N ASN A 301 38.47 17.17 -6.95
CA ASN A 301 39.46 17.54 -5.95
C ASN A 301 40.87 17.04 -6.31
N ASP A 302 41.85 17.23 -5.43
CA ASP A 302 43.26 16.83 -5.66
C ASP A 302 43.46 15.31 -5.76
N ARG A 303 42.45 14.51 -5.43
CA ARG A 303 42.43 13.06 -5.65
C ARG A 303 41.72 12.69 -6.95
N GLY A 304 41.39 13.65 -7.79
CA GLY A 304 40.62 13.44 -9.00
C GLY A 304 39.14 13.08 -8.77
N TYR A 305 38.63 13.21 -7.57
CA TYR A 305 37.30 12.72 -7.18
C TYR A 305 36.26 13.84 -7.11
N ALA A 306 35.07 13.55 -7.63
CA ALA A 306 33.85 14.34 -7.40
C ALA A 306 32.61 13.45 -7.38
N LYS A 307 31.54 13.91 -6.70
CA LYS A 307 30.27 13.19 -6.58
C LYS A 307 29.10 14.15 -6.78
N SER A 308 28.04 13.67 -7.41
CA SER A 308 26.81 14.44 -7.58
C SER A 308 26.06 14.61 -6.26
N ALA A 309 25.16 15.59 -6.21
CA ALA A 309 24.03 15.55 -5.28
C ALA A 309 23.15 14.32 -5.56
N ASP A 310 22.21 14.03 -4.65
CA ASP A 310 21.20 12.99 -4.84
C ASP A 310 20.29 13.35 -6.02
N ILE A 311 20.21 12.45 -7.00
CA ILE A 311 19.34 12.56 -8.17
C ILE A 311 18.40 11.36 -8.25
N PRO A 312 17.19 11.49 -8.83
CA PRO A 312 16.27 10.37 -8.98
C PRO A 312 16.90 9.19 -9.74
N TYR A 313 16.46 7.97 -9.47
CA TYR A 313 16.86 6.81 -10.27
C TYR A 313 16.50 7.03 -11.74
N GLY A 314 17.39 6.64 -12.63
CA GLY A 314 17.24 6.84 -14.06
C GLY A 314 18.50 6.61 -14.85
N THR A 315 18.41 6.83 -16.16
CA THR A 315 19.54 6.82 -17.08
C THR A 315 19.91 8.27 -17.40
N TYR A 316 21.19 8.57 -17.33
CA TYR A 316 21.74 9.90 -17.46
C TYR A 316 22.87 9.93 -18.50
N ARG A 317 22.93 11.03 -19.24
CA ARG A 317 24.08 11.40 -20.06
C ARG A 317 24.93 12.37 -19.26
N VAL A 318 26.21 12.03 -19.06
CA VAL A 318 27.20 12.83 -18.31
C VAL A 318 28.23 13.33 -19.28
N VAL A 319 28.45 14.63 -19.33
CA VAL A 319 29.37 15.29 -20.26
C VAL A 319 30.41 16.06 -19.48
N GLU A 320 31.68 15.86 -19.77
CA GLU A 320 32.76 16.70 -19.25
C GLU A 320 32.68 18.08 -19.92
N THR A 321 32.32 19.10 -19.14
CA THR A 321 32.09 20.46 -19.66
C THR A 321 33.21 21.44 -19.32
N THR A 322 34.05 21.09 -18.33
CA THR A 322 35.30 21.83 -18.03
C THR A 322 36.42 20.84 -17.82
N PHE A 323 37.46 21.01 -18.60
CA PHE A 323 38.69 20.21 -18.48
C PHE A 323 39.61 20.79 -17.39
N PRO A 324 40.43 19.95 -16.73
CA PRO A 324 41.53 20.40 -15.88
C PRO A 324 42.45 21.36 -16.60
N PHE A 325 43.11 22.24 -15.83
CA PHE A 325 44.05 23.19 -16.39
C PHE A 325 45.16 22.47 -17.18
N ASN A 326 45.51 22.96 -18.38
CA ASN A 326 46.46 22.38 -19.33
C ASN A 326 46.05 21.03 -19.96
N TYR A 327 44.86 20.52 -19.67
CA TYR A 327 44.38 19.26 -20.25
C TYR A 327 43.26 19.48 -21.27
N GLU A 328 43.04 18.50 -22.13
CA GLU A 328 41.94 18.41 -23.09
C GLU A 328 41.39 16.99 -23.11
N GLY A 329 40.23 16.80 -23.77
CA GLY A 329 39.59 15.50 -23.87
C GLY A 329 40.46 14.42 -24.47
N ASN A 330 40.50 13.23 -23.87
CA ASN A 330 41.21 12.07 -24.38
C ASN A 330 40.26 11.11 -25.09
N GLY A 331 39.63 11.56 -26.18
CA GLY A 331 38.63 10.77 -26.93
C GLY A 331 37.24 10.81 -26.29
N GLN A 332 37.04 10.07 -25.24
CA GLN A 332 35.72 10.02 -24.56
C GLN A 332 35.54 11.19 -23.58
N THR A 333 34.53 12.02 -23.84
CA THR A 333 34.12 13.15 -22.99
C THR A 333 32.68 13.07 -22.57
N GLU A 334 32.00 11.97 -22.91
CA GLU A 334 30.59 11.72 -22.63
C GLU A 334 30.35 10.26 -22.22
N TRP A 335 29.53 10.04 -21.22
CA TRP A 335 29.17 8.74 -20.66
C TRP A 335 27.65 8.61 -20.51
N THR A 336 27.13 7.40 -20.69
CA THR A 336 25.77 7.04 -20.31
C THR A 336 25.81 6.13 -19.10
N VAL A 337 25.20 6.57 -18.01
CA VAL A 337 25.14 5.81 -16.75
C VAL A 337 23.70 5.60 -16.31
N THR A 338 23.44 4.51 -15.59
CA THR A 338 22.13 4.20 -15.04
C THR A 338 22.26 3.90 -13.54
N ILE A 339 21.46 4.58 -12.75
CA ILE A 339 21.27 4.31 -11.32
C ILE A 339 19.87 3.76 -11.10
N ASN A 340 19.75 2.59 -10.48
CA ASN A 340 18.48 1.93 -10.17
C ASN A 340 18.71 0.82 -9.14
N THR A 341 17.64 0.13 -8.70
CA THR A 341 17.73 -0.97 -7.73
C THR A 341 18.61 -2.13 -8.24
N ALA A 342 18.59 -2.43 -9.54
CA ALA A 342 19.34 -3.55 -10.12
C ALA A 342 20.84 -3.26 -10.29
N LYS A 343 21.20 -2.00 -10.61
CA LYS A 343 22.60 -1.57 -10.84
C LYS A 343 23.22 -0.88 -9.62
N GLY A 344 22.43 -0.63 -8.58
CA GLY A 344 22.83 0.11 -7.39
C GLY A 344 22.48 1.60 -7.45
N ALA A 345 22.53 2.23 -6.29
CA ALA A 345 22.24 3.65 -6.11
C ALA A 345 23.44 4.56 -6.43
N LEU A 346 24.57 4.01 -6.85
CA LEU A 346 25.80 4.71 -7.16
C LEU A 346 26.33 4.21 -8.52
N ALA A 347 26.58 5.14 -9.42
CA ALA A 347 27.28 4.87 -10.67
C ALA A 347 28.66 5.54 -10.65
N THR A 348 29.68 4.85 -11.14
CA THR A 348 31.08 5.34 -11.19
C THR A 348 31.50 5.60 -12.63
N ILE A 349 32.21 6.71 -12.85
CA ILE A 349 32.81 7.09 -14.12
C ILE A 349 34.32 7.23 -13.90
N ASP A 350 35.12 6.47 -14.66
CA ASP A 350 36.54 6.67 -14.81
C ASP A 350 36.76 7.51 -16.07
N ALA A 351 37.32 8.71 -15.90
CA ALA A 351 37.49 9.67 -16.97
C ALA A 351 38.97 10.08 -17.06
N SER A 352 39.55 10.13 -18.27
CA SER A 352 40.92 10.58 -18.47
C SER A 352 40.99 11.75 -19.42
N ASN A 353 41.97 12.65 -19.20
CA ASN A 353 42.33 13.70 -20.12
C ASN A 353 43.82 13.58 -20.48
N LYS A 354 44.21 14.12 -21.61
CA LYS A 354 45.57 14.21 -22.07
C LYS A 354 46.06 15.66 -22.01
N LEU A 355 47.35 15.85 -21.84
CA LEU A 355 47.97 17.16 -21.89
C LEU A 355 47.72 17.84 -23.24
N LYS A 356 47.42 19.12 -23.22
CA LYS A 356 47.36 19.94 -24.43
C LYS A 356 48.72 19.96 -25.10
N LYS A 357 48.73 20.27 -26.37
CA LYS A 357 49.93 20.37 -27.16
C LYS A 357 50.08 21.78 -27.73
N GLY A 358 51.32 22.19 -27.92
CA GLY A 358 51.67 23.51 -28.44
C GLY A 358 52.99 23.51 -29.16
N HIS A 359 53.53 24.68 -29.32
CA HIS A 359 54.81 24.91 -29.95
C HIS A 359 55.60 25.93 -29.15
N ILE A 360 56.91 25.85 -29.22
CA ILE A 360 57.84 26.93 -28.80
C ILE A 360 58.28 27.65 -30.05
N GLU A 361 58.20 28.98 -30.06
CA GLU A 361 58.71 29.84 -31.14
C GLU A 361 59.85 30.63 -30.60
N ILE A 362 60.93 30.76 -31.43
CA ILE A 362 62.16 31.47 -31.10
C ILE A 362 62.35 32.54 -32.13
N LEU A 363 62.71 33.75 -31.67
CA LEU A 363 63.23 34.86 -32.47
C LEU A 363 64.64 35.12 -31.99
N LYS A 364 65.62 34.88 -32.83
CA LYS A 364 67.08 35.05 -32.56
C LYS A 364 67.60 36.27 -33.21
N SER A 365 68.15 37.20 -32.43
CA SER A 365 68.79 38.40 -32.93
C SER A 365 70.14 38.61 -32.26
N ASP A 366 70.98 39.42 -32.93
CA ASP A 366 72.21 39.91 -32.39
C ASP A 366 71.98 40.98 -31.35
N TYR A 367 72.63 40.85 -30.20
CA TYR A 367 72.37 41.69 -29.04
C TYR A 367 72.72 43.19 -29.28
N GLU A 368 73.77 43.47 -30.03
CA GLU A 368 74.24 44.85 -30.21
C GLU A 368 73.55 45.56 -31.39
N SER A 369 73.38 44.85 -32.49
CA SER A 369 72.84 45.44 -33.72
C SER A 369 71.34 45.22 -33.93
N GLY A 370 70.75 44.34 -33.18
CA GLY A 370 69.33 43.96 -33.34
C GLY A 370 69.05 43.18 -34.64
N LYS A 371 70.09 42.80 -35.42
CA LYS A 371 69.90 42.05 -36.67
C LYS A 371 69.47 40.63 -36.41
N ASP A 372 68.57 40.10 -37.25
CA ASP A 372 68.11 38.70 -37.24
C ASP A 372 69.34 37.78 -37.51
N LEU A 373 69.42 36.68 -36.77
CA LEU A 373 70.45 35.67 -36.85
C LEU A 373 69.85 34.33 -37.32
N SER A 374 70.32 33.89 -38.49
CA SER A 374 69.95 32.59 -39.04
C SER A 374 70.95 31.50 -38.64
N GLY A 375 70.51 30.23 -38.69
CA GLY A 375 71.29 29.04 -38.44
C GLY A 375 71.50 28.65 -36.99
N ALA A 376 70.82 29.30 -36.06
CA ALA A 376 70.81 28.89 -34.64
C ALA A 376 69.91 27.71 -34.37
N GLU A 377 70.43 26.75 -33.61
CA GLU A 377 69.69 25.61 -33.14
C GLU A 377 69.52 25.64 -31.61
N PHE A 378 68.39 25.16 -31.09
CA PHE A 378 68.08 25.10 -29.66
C PHE A 378 67.58 23.73 -29.31
N THR A 379 68.13 23.12 -28.29
CA THR A 379 67.60 21.89 -27.70
C THR A 379 66.68 22.22 -26.54
N VAL A 380 65.50 21.65 -26.53
CA VAL A 380 64.48 21.79 -25.46
C VAL A 380 64.64 20.60 -24.58
N TYR A 381 64.80 20.83 -23.28
CA TYR A 381 64.81 19.81 -22.24
C TYR A 381 63.61 19.99 -21.28
N ASP A 382 63.14 18.91 -20.78
CA ASP A 382 62.16 18.97 -19.64
C ASP A 382 62.88 19.23 -18.30
N TYR A 383 62.16 19.29 -17.21
CA TYR A 383 62.73 19.56 -15.90
C TYR A 383 63.69 18.46 -15.41
N ASP A 384 63.52 17.23 -15.87
CA ASP A 384 64.39 16.09 -15.51
C ASP A 384 65.60 15.97 -16.38
N GLY A 385 65.77 16.88 -17.39
CA GLY A 385 66.91 16.96 -18.29
C GLY A 385 66.78 16.02 -19.49
N GLU A 386 65.64 15.48 -19.77
CA GLU A 386 65.35 14.67 -20.96
C GLU A 386 65.18 15.58 -22.18
N GLU A 387 65.83 15.24 -23.34
CA GLU A 387 65.65 15.97 -24.59
C GLU A 387 64.26 15.71 -25.19
N ILE A 388 63.48 16.79 -25.35
CA ILE A 388 62.11 16.76 -25.88
C ILE A 388 62.04 17.14 -27.35
N ALA A 389 62.84 18.13 -27.78
CA ALA A 389 62.82 18.61 -29.18
C ALA A 389 64.10 19.43 -29.52
N VAL A 390 64.38 19.49 -30.79
CA VAL A 390 65.35 20.46 -31.35
C VAL A 390 64.58 21.48 -32.18
N ILE A 391 64.86 22.77 -31.98
CA ILE A 391 64.24 23.89 -32.68
C ILE A 391 65.28 24.58 -33.52
N GLY A 392 65.07 24.68 -34.82
CA GLY A 392 65.98 25.32 -35.71
C GLY A 392 66.38 24.42 -36.91
N PRO A 393 67.36 24.87 -37.70
CA PRO A 393 68.01 26.15 -37.62
C PRO A 393 67.09 27.35 -37.85
N THR A 394 67.33 28.52 -37.21
CA THR A 394 66.60 29.76 -37.46
C THR A 394 66.79 30.20 -38.91
N ASP A 395 65.72 30.74 -39.47
CA ASP A 395 65.69 31.26 -40.86
C ASP A 395 66.38 32.65 -40.99
N SER A 396 66.27 33.23 -42.18
CA SER A 396 66.85 34.57 -42.47
C SER A 396 66.20 35.70 -41.66
N LYS A 397 65.11 35.47 -40.97
CA LYS A 397 64.40 36.40 -40.06
C LYS A 397 64.67 36.05 -38.60
N GLY A 398 65.63 35.18 -38.32
CA GLY A 398 65.96 34.72 -36.99
C GLY A 398 64.86 33.83 -36.34
N TYR A 399 63.90 33.36 -37.13
CA TYR A 399 62.71 32.60 -36.61
C TYR A 399 62.94 31.10 -36.73
N ALA A 400 62.57 30.41 -35.69
CA ALA A 400 62.41 28.96 -35.69
C ALA A 400 61.23 28.56 -34.81
N LYS A 401 60.63 27.38 -35.10
CA LYS A 401 59.45 26.83 -34.35
C LYS A 401 59.70 25.36 -34.11
N SER A 402 59.37 24.93 -32.91
CA SER A 402 59.37 23.50 -32.56
C SER A 402 58.31 22.69 -33.34
N GLY A 403 58.55 21.40 -33.44
CA GLY A 403 57.42 20.45 -33.63
C GLY A 403 56.34 20.61 -32.52
N VAL A 404 55.32 19.84 -32.63
CA VAL A 404 54.28 19.81 -31.59
C VAL A 404 54.82 19.12 -30.34
N ILE A 405 54.80 19.80 -29.20
CA ILE A 405 55.21 19.29 -27.89
C ILE A 405 54.05 19.39 -26.90
N THR A 406 54.06 18.59 -25.84
CA THR A 406 53.02 18.65 -24.79
C THR A 406 53.16 19.94 -23.99
N TYR A 407 52.08 20.41 -23.34
CA TYR A 407 52.18 21.52 -22.39
C TYR A 407 53.02 21.07 -21.19
N GLY A 408 53.96 21.91 -20.79
CA GLY A 408 54.87 21.65 -19.70
C GLY A 408 55.80 22.82 -19.44
N SER A 409 56.74 22.63 -18.51
CA SER A 409 57.89 23.51 -18.28
C SER A 409 59.12 22.89 -18.93
N TYR A 410 59.80 23.71 -19.69
CA TYR A 410 60.97 23.31 -20.52
C TYR A 410 62.11 24.23 -20.29
#